data_aefe3b7c7bad6f19c7a3899bf2ee3591
#
_entry.id   aefe3b7c7bad6f19c7a3899bf2ee3591
#
_cell.length_a   1.000
_cell.length_b   1.000
_cell.length_c   1.000
_cell.angle_alpha   90.00
_cell.angle_beta   90.00
_cell.angle_gamma   90.00
#
_symmetry.space_group_name_H-M   'P 1'
#
loop_
_entity.id
_entity.type
_entity.pdbx_description
1 polymer ?
#
loop_
_entity_poly.entity_id
_entity_poly.type
_entity_poly.pdbx_seq_one_letter_code
_entity_poly.pdbx_strand_id
1 'polypeptide(L)'
;MSDVNSVITYLKKVCSIPRASGDERRISNYIADFARERGLEVLQDEYYNLIIKKPATVENAGGPLILQGHLDMVYVKENDSEHKYEEGIEVKEDEQFYFADGT
;
A
#
# COMPACT_ATOMS: atom_id res chain seq x y z
N MET A 1 14.31 11.61 3.04
CA MET A 1 14.53 10.37 3.79
C MET A 1 13.29 10.01 4.57
N SER A 2 12.97 8.75 4.56
CA SER A 2 11.83 8.26 5.32
C SER A 2 12.20 8.13 6.80
N ASP A 3 11.30 8.50 7.65
CA ASP A 3 11.37 8.25 9.08
C ASP A 3 10.14 7.43 9.51
N VAL A 4 10.02 7.11 10.79
CA VAL A 4 8.91 6.31 11.30
C VAL A 4 7.58 7.02 11.03
N ASN A 5 7.52 8.33 11.15
CA ASN A 5 6.29 9.08 10.90
C ASN A 5 5.85 8.97 9.44
N SER A 6 6.79 9.00 8.49
CA SER A 6 6.48 8.80 7.08
C SER A 6 5.93 7.40 6.82
N VAL A 7 6.52 6.37 7.40
CA VAL A 7 6.04 4.99 7.27
C VAL A 7 4.61 4.88 7.78
N ILE A 8 4.32 5.44 8.95
CA ILE A 8 2.96 5.39 9.53
C ILE A 8 1.96 6.17 8.68
N THR A 9 2.37 7.29 8.12
CA THR A 9 1.51 8.08 7.24
C THR A 9 1.10 7.25 6.01
N TYR A 10 2.06 6.55 5.39
CA TYR A 10 1.75 5.70 4.24
C TYR A 10 0.94 4.47 4.62
N LEU A 11 1.20 3.88 5.78
CA LEU A 11 0.40 2.77 6.30
C LEU A 11 -1.07 3.19 6.41
N LYS A 12 -1.32 4.33 7.03
CA LYS A 12 -2.69 4.84 7.19
C LYS A 12 -3.36 5.08 5.84
N LYS A 13 -2.63 5.63 4.89
CA LYS A 13 -3.17 5.89 3.55
C LYS A 13 -3.51 4.59 2.82
N VAL A 14 -2.61 3.63 2.83
CA VAL A 14 -2.84 2.33 2.17
C VAL A 14 -4.03 1.61 2.82
N CYS A 15 -4.12 1.61 4.13
CA CYS A 15 -5.23 0.98 4.84
C CYS A 15 -6.57 1.64 4.55
N SER A 16 -6.58 2.94 4.25
CA SER A 16 -7.80 3.67 3.94
C SER A 16 -8.42 3.28 2.60
N ILE A 17 -7.68 2.59 1.73
CA ILE A 17 -8.14 2.19 0.40
C ILE A 17 -8.65 0.76 0.46
N PRO A 18 -9.95 0.51 0.17
CA PRO A 18 -10.46 -0.87 0.09
C PRO A 18 -9.68 -1.66 -0.95
N ARG A 19 -9.17 -2.84 -0.57
CA ARG A 19 -8.25 -3.61 -1.40
C ARG A 19 -8.37 -5.12 -1.17
N ALA A 20 -9.61 -5.60 -1.07
CA ALA A 20 -9.83 -7.04 -0.95
C ALA A 20 -9.27 -7.79 -2.18
N SER A 21 -8.92 -9.05 -1.98
CA SER A 21 -8.46 -9.90 -3.08
C SER A 21 -9.51 -9.92 -4.20
N GLY A 22 -9.10 -9.61 -5.41
CA GLY A 22 -9.99 -9.44 -6.56
C GLY A 22 -10.48 -8.00 -6.76
N ASP A 23 -10.20 -7.10 -5.82
CA ASP A 23 -10.59 -5.68 -5.90
C ASP A 23 -9.37 -4.78 -5.69
N GLU A 24 -8.29 -5.06 -6.42
CA GLU A 24 -7.02 -4.37 -6.24
C GLU A 24 -6.87 -3.11 -7.11
N ARG A 25 -7.86 -2.79 -7.92
CA ARG A 25 -7.74 -1.68 -8.88
C ARG A 25 -7.40 -0.36 -8.20
N ARG A 26 -8.10 -0.03 -7.12
CA ARG A 26 -7.91 1.26 -6.44
C ARG A 26 -6.53 1.39 -5.83
N ILE A 27 -6.07 0.35 -5.12
CA ILE A 27 -4.75 0.40 -4.51
C ILE A 27 -3.64 0.37 -5.56
N SER A 28 -3.81 -0.41 -6.62
CA SER A 28 -2.85 -0.46 -7.72
C SER A 28 -2.73 0.89 -8.40
N ASN A 29 -3.85 1.52 -8.71
CA ASN A 29 -3.85 2.84 -9.35
C ASN A 29 -3.25 3.91 -8.42
N TYR A 30 -3.54 3.84 -7.12
CA TYR A 30 -2.94 4.77 -6.16
C TYR A 30 -1.41 4.67 -6.17
N ILE A 31 -0.89 3.46 -6.12
CA ILE A 31 0.57 3.24 -6.09
C ILE A 31 1.19 3.62 -7.42
N ALA A 32 0.53 3.29 -8.55
CA ALA A 32 1.02 3.69 -9.86
C ALA A 32 1.13 5.20 -9.98
N ASP A 33 0.10 5.92 -9.56
CA ASP A 33 0.10 7.39 -9.60
C ASP A 33 1.16 7.97 -8.65
N PHE A 34 1.29 7.39 -7.46
CA PHE A 34 2.33 7.77 -6.50
C PHE A 34 3.73 7.69 -7.12
N ALA A 35 4.01 6.59 -7.82
CA ALA A 35 5.31 6.39 -8.46
C ALA A 35 5.51 7.34 -9.66
N ARG A 36 4.48 7.53 -10.47
CA ARG A 36 4.54 8.43 -11.63
C ARG A 36 4.78 9.88 -11.22
N GLU A 37 4.16 10.32 -10.14
CA GLU A 37 4.36 11.66 -9.60
C GLU A 37 5.82 11.91 -9.18
N ARG A 38 6.56 10.84 -8.91
CA ARG A 38 7.97 10.90 -8.55
C ARG A 38 8.90 10.63 -9.74
N GLY A 39 8.34 10.58 -10.94
CA GLY A 39 9.12 10.39 -12.16
C GLY A 39 9.62 8.97 -12.37
N LEU A 40 9.06 7.99 -11.68
CA LEU A 40 9.47 6.61 -11.82
C LEU A 40 8.72 5.92 -12.96
N GLU A 41 9.40 4.97 -13.60
CA GLU A 41 8.78 4.15 -14.63
C GLU A 41 7.85 3.13 -13.97
N VAL A 42 6.61 3.04 -14.48
CA VAL A 42 5.59 2.13 -13.95
C VAL A 42 5.05 1.26 -15.06
N LEU A 43 5.04 -0.04 -14.85
CA LEU A 43 4.35 -1.00 -15.69
C LEU A 43 3.20 -1.59 -14.90
N GLN A 44 1.99 -1.54 -15.46
CA GLN A 44 0.80 -2.10 -14.83
C GLN A 44 0.12 -3.03 -15.84
N ASP A 45 -0.17 -4.26 -15.41
CA ASP A 45 -0.87 -5.21 -16.28
C ASP A 45 -2.38 -5.16 -16.08
N GLU A 46 -3.09 -6.01 -16.83
CA GLU A 46 -4.56 -6.06 -16.77
C GLU A 46 -5.11 -6.65 -15.45
N TYR A 47 -4.24 -7.27 -14.66
CA TYR A 47 -4.59 -7.81 -13.34
C TYR A 47 -4.17 -6.88 -12.21
N TYR A 48 -3.74 -5.66 -12.55
CA TYR A 48 -3.29 -4.64 -11.61
C TYR A 48 -2.00 -4.98 -10.87
N ASN A 49 -1.20 -5.90 -11.41
CA ASN A 49 0.17 -6.07 -10.95
C ASN A 49 1.00 -4.86 -11.38
N LEU A 50 1.94 -4.47 -10.55
CA LEU A 50 2.79 -3.31 -10.80
C LEU A 50 4.25 -3.71 -10.80
N ILE A 51 5.00 -3.14 -11.74
CA ILE A 51 6.46 -3.11 -11.68
C ILE A 51 6.86 -1.65 -11.71
N ILE A 52 7.58 -1.23 -10.70
CA ILE A 52 8.09 0.14 -10.59
C ILE A 52 9.60 0.07 -10.64
N LYS A 53 10.19 0.81 -11.58
CA LYS A 53 11.62 0.84 -11.77
C LYS A 53 12.18 2.15 -11.23
N LYS A 54 13.07 2.03 -10.26
CA LYS A 54 13.78 3.18 -9.72
C LYS A 54 15.25 3.04 -10.08
N PRO A 55 15.82 4.00 -10.81
CA PRO A 55 17.24 3.93 -11.16
C PRO A 55 18.13 4.07 -9.92
N ALA A 56 19.33 3.51 -10.01
CA ALA A 56 20.33 3.68 -8.98
C ALA A 56 20.66 5.16 -8.80
N THR A 57 20.95 5.54 -7.56
CA THR A 57 21.35 6.91 -7.21
C THR A 57 22.85 7.04 -7.00
N VAL A 58 23.59 5.96 -7.17
CA VAL A 58 25.04 5.92 -7.02
C VAL A 58 25.65 5.27 -8.24
N GLU A 59 26.91 5.63 -8.55
CA GLU A 59 27.66 4.98 -9.62
C GLU A 59 28.10 3.58 -9.19
N ASN A 60 28.25 2.70 -10.16
CA ASN A 60 28.72 1.32 -9.94
C ASN A 60 27.86 0.54 -8.94
N ALA A 61 26.56 0.76 -8.99
CA ALA A 61 25.63 0.17 -8.03
C ALA A 61 25.46 -1.34 -8.15
N GLY A 62 25.99 -1.96 -9.18
CA GLY A 62 25.82 -3.40 -9.40
C GLY A 62 24.46 -3.74 -9.99
N GLY A 63 24.04 -5.01 -9.86
CA GLY A 63 22.79 -5.49 -10.41
C GLY A 63 21.57 -4.98 -9.65
N PRO A 64 20.36 -5.15 -10.23
CA PRO A 64 19.16 -4.65 -9.59
C PRO A 64 18.81 -5.42 -8.31
N LEU A 65 18.21 -4.71 -7.37
CA LEU A 65 17.59 -5.28 -6.19
C LEU A 65 16.07 -5.26 -6.42
N ILE A 66 15.43 -6.39 -6.13
CA ILE A 66 13.98 -6.51 -6.26
C ILE A 66 13.36 -6.57 -4.87
N LEU A 67 12.42 -5.65 -4.62
CA LEU A 67 11.55 -5.69 -3.43
C LEU A 67 10.16 -6.10 -3.91
N GLN A 68 9.54 -7.04 -3.22
CA GLN A 68 8.26 -7.57 -3.65
C GLN A 68 7.30 -7.62 -2.46
N GLY A 69 6.04 -7.32 -2.72
CA GLY A 69 4.96 -7.43 -1.77
C GLY A 69 3.64 -7.59 -2.51
N HIS A 70 2.58 -7.92 -1.79
CA HIS A 70 1.25 -8.00 -2.37
C HIS A 70 0.44 -6.74 -2.06
N LEU A 71 -0.53 -6.44 -2.93
CA LEU A 71 -1.36 -5.24 -2.82
C LEU A 71 -2.67 -5.50 -2.08
N ASP A 72 -3.19 -6.70 -2.18
CA ASP A 72 -4.46 -7.05 -1.60
C ASP A 72 -4.36 -7.35 -0.11
N MET A 73 -5.50 -7.30 0.53
CA MET A 73 -5.66 -7.71 1.92
C MET A 73 -6.96 -8.48 2.04
N VAL A 74 -6.93 -9.64 2.71
CA VAL A 74 -8.16 -10.36 2.99
C VAL A 74 -9.09 -9.46 3.82
N TYR A 75 -10.35 -9.37 3.41
CA TYR A 75 -11.32 -8.57 4.15
C TYR A 75 -12.10 -9.46 5.11
N VAL A 76 -11.89 -9.24 6.39
CA VAL A 76 -12.64 -9.90 7.46
C VAL A 76 -12.99 -8.86 8.53
N LYS A 77 -14.08 -9.10 9.22
CA LYS A 77 -14.48 -8.27 10.35
C LYS A 77 -15.17 -9.13 11.40
N GLU A 78 -15.24 -8.64 12.62
CA GLU A 78 -15.99 -9.28 13.69
C GLU A 78 -17.49 -9.26 13.36
N ASN A 79 -18.23 -10.27 13.82
CA ASN A 79 -19.63 -10.43 13.49
C ASN A 79 -20.51 -9.26 13.96
N ASP A 80 -20.14 -8.63 15.05
CA ASP A 80 -20.88 -7.49 15.62
C ASP A 80 -20.35 -6.13 15.14
N SER A 81 -19.38 -6.12 14.23
CA SER A 81 -18.85 -4.89 13.66
C SER A 81 -19.82 -4.31 12.64
N GLU A 82 -20.05 -3.00 12.71
CA GLU A 82 -20.83 -2.27 11.72
C GLU A 82 -19.97 -1.73 10.58
N HIS A 83 -18.70 -2.11 10.54
CA HIS A 83 -17.76 -1.65 9.52
C HIS A 83 -18.22 -2.04 8.12
N LYS A 84 -18.12 -1.09 7.19
CA LYS A 84 -18.43 -1.31 5.77
C LYS A 84 -17.14 -1.30 4.96
N TYR A 85 -17.05 -2.21 4.01
CA TYR A 85 -15.86 -2.37 3.17
C TYR A 85 -15.41 -1.06 2.52
N GLU A 86 -16.34 -0.27 1.99
CA GLU A 86 -16.02 0.98 1.30
C GLU A 86 -15.44 2.06 2.20
N GLU A 87 -15.56 1.92 3.51
CA GLU A 87 -14.98 2.86 4.46
C GLU A 87 -13.44 2.76 4.53
N GLY A 88 -12.85 1.64 4.04
CA GLY A 88 -11.45 1.36 4.28
C GLY A 88 -11.21 1.02 5.74
N ILE A 89 -9.96 0.93 6.12
CA ILE A 89 -9.56 0.63 7.49
C ILE A 89 -8.95 1.89 8.10
N GLU A 90 -9.53 2.37 9.20
CA GLU A 90 -8.95 3.43 9.99
C GLU A 90 -7.96 2.84 10.97
N VAL A 91 -6.69 3.18 10.81
CA VAL A 91 -5.63 2.74 11.71
C VAL A 91 -5.65 3.63 12.94
N LYS A 92 -5.91 3.04 14.09
CA LYS A 92 -5.90 3.71 15.39
C LYS A 92 -4.61 3.40 16.13
N GLU A 93 -4.28 4.19 17.11
CA GLU A 93 -3.09 3.95 17.91
C GLU A 93 -3.34 4.21 19.39
N ASP A 94 -2.65 3.44 20.22
CA ASP A 94 -2.52 3.70 21.64
C ASP A 94 -1.03 3.81 21.99
N GLU A 95 -0.69 3.73 23.26
CA GLU A 95 0.70 3.86 23.70
C GLU A 95 1.62 2.73 23.22
N GLN A 96 1.06 1.59 22.82
CA GLN A 96 1.83 0.38 22.50
C GLN A 96 1.58 -0.16 21.09
N PHE A 97 0.38 0.07 20.52
CA PHE A 97 -0.05 -0.61 19.30
C PHE A 97 -0.71 0.32 18.30
N TYR A 98 -0.58 -0.08 17.02
CA TYR A 98 -1.48 0.36 15.96
C TYR A 98 -2.49 -0.76 15.74
N PHE A 99 -3.76 -0.42 15.57
CA PHE A 99 -4.84 -1.41 15.49
C PHE A 99 -6.03 -0.88 14.70
N ALA A 100 -6.94 -1.78 14.35
CA ALA A 100 -8.22 -1.45 13.74
C ALA A 100 -9.35 -1.97 14.61
N ASP A 101 -10.51 -1.33 14.54
CA ASP A 101 -11.70 -1.70 15.34
C ASP A 101 -12.49 -2.81 14.64
N GLY A 102 -12.21 -4.06 15.00
CA GLY A 102 -13.03 -5.20 14.57
C GLY A 102 -12.92 -5.56 13.10
N THR A 103 -11.87 -5.12 12.44
CA THR A 103 -11.66 -5.42 11.03
C THR A 103 -10.19 -5.49 10.66
#